data_c2fef7d71c49b384f59456e46be75882
#
_entry.id   c2fef7d71c49b384f59456e46be75882
#
_cell.length_a   1.000
_cell.length_b   1.000
_cell.length_c   1.000
_cell.angle_alpha   90.00
_cell.angle_beta   90.00
_cell.angle_gamma   90.00
#
_symmetry.space_group_name_H-M   'P 1'
#
loop_
_entity.id
_entity.type
_entity.pdbx_description
1 polymer ?
#
loop_
_entity_poly.entity_id
_entity_poly.type
_entity_poly.pdbx_seq_one_letter_code
_entity_poly.pdbx_strand_id
1 'polypeptide(L)'
;MKSILTALVFASVLAMPAVAENFGPPELIAAAKKEGRLVYYTANFAEVEQEVIKAFNKRFPEIKVEMVRAPGGQLITRVKTEAAAGKLSADVVDHSDRALMTDLVGLFQDYAPPNGKDYLPEAMISPKLWPRVTLVWSIAYNSALVKKPPKSWMDLTKPEYGNKQIGEVIAPSGGTTWTRVMFERQVLGEDYWQKQAATNPVLYPSGAPMSDSLVRGEIVMGPLLYNIVYPKKKDGAPLEVFFAPEGAPVNPYASGVTSTAKNPNAAKLFLNWCLSEEGQTFMIKELGNLTSLRQAPVYPEGFDPKVVKVWLPNFDQYLKLHASWVEEWNKIYGYRQ
;
A
#
# COMPACT_ATOMS: atom_id res chain seq x y z
N MET A 1 -60.17 34.35 26.70
CA MET A 1 -58.73 34.39 26.89
C MET A 1 -58.25 32.94 27.01
N LYS A 2 -57.69 32.38 25.95
CA LYS A 2 -57.12 31.02 25.95
C LYS A 2 -55.60 31.15 25.85
N SER A 3 -54.89 30.76 26.92
CA SER A 3 -53.43 30.74 26.96
C SER A 3 -52.92 29.49 26.29
N ILE A 4 -52.08 29.65 25.26
CA ILE A 4 -51.39 28.56 24.60
C ILE A 4 -50.02 28.45 25.29
N LEU A 5 -49.80 27.31 25.93
CA LEU A 5 -48.51 26.94 26.52
C LEU A 5 -47.67 26.24 25.39
N THR A 6 -46.61 26.87 24.95
CA THR A 6 -45.68 26.31 24.00
C THR A 6 -44.59 25.55 24.78
N ALA A 7 -44.59 24.24 24.69
CA ALA A 7 -43.57 23.39 25.28
C ALA A 7 -42.33 23.36 24.34
N LEU A 8 -41.22 23.92 24.80
CA LEU A 8 -39.88 23.74 24.13
C LEU A 8 -39.36 22.34 24.50
N VAL A 9 -39.28 21.47 23.50
CA VAL A 9 -38.55 20.20 23.60
C VAL A 9 -37.08 20.46 23.31
N PHE A 10 -36.26 20.42 24.38
CA PHE A 10 -34.79 20.38 24.23
C PHE A 10 -34.38 18.96 23.80
N ALA A 11 -34.01 18.82 22.55
CA ALA A 11 -33.34 17.62 22.03
C ALA A 11 -31.88 17.62 22.53
N SER A 12 -31.60 16.85 23.56
CA SER A 12 -30.24 16.57 24.02
C SER A 12 -29.55 15.70 22.98
N VAL A 13 -28.71 16.28 22.13
CA VAL A 13 -27.77 15.53 21.28
C VAL A 13 -26.74 14.91 22.21
N LEU A 14 -26.88 13.61 22.48
CA LEU A 14 -25.85 12.80 23.12
C LEU A 14 -24.65 12.77 22.17
N ALA A 15 -23.65 13.62 22.42
CA ALA A 15 -22.34 13.49 21.80
C ALA A 15 -21.74 12.14 22.27
N MET A 16 -21.66 11.16 21.36
CA MET A 16 -20.85 9.99 21.61
C MET A 16 -19.43 10.45 21.95
N PRO A 17 -18.79 9.95 23.01
CA PRO A 17 -17.40 10.26 23.28
C PRO A 17 -16.58 9.79 22.08
N ALA A 18 -15.92 10.71 21.38
CA ALA A 18 -14.91 10.36 20.41
C ALA A 18 -13.88 9.50 21.15
N VAL A 19 -13.67 8.27 20.70
CA VAL A 19 -12.60 7.43 21.21
C VAL A 19 -11.32 8.23 20.99
N ALA A 20 -10.64 8.59 22.09
CA ALA A 20 -9.40 9.36 21.99
C ALA A 20 -8.36 8.49 21.25
N GLU A 21 -7.89 8.99 20.12
CA GLU A 21 -6.85 8.32 19.33
C GLU A 21 -5.62 8.04 20.18
N ASN A 22 -5.17 6.80 20.16
CA ASN A 22 -4.03 6.37 20.96
C ASN A 22 -2.74 6.43 20.13
N PHE A 23 -2.05 7.56 20.23
CA PHE A 23 -0.72 7.73 19.60
C PHE A 23 0.43 7.36 20.55
N GLY A 24 0.14 6.84 21.71
CA GLY A 24 1.09 6.50 22.77
C GLY A 24 0.94 7.37 24.02
N PRO A 25 1.74 7.10 25.05
CA PRO A 25 1.65 7.82 26.30
C PRO A 25 2.09 9.30 26.15
N PRO A 26 1.57 10.22 26.97
CA PRO A 26 1.86 11.66 26.88
C PRO A 26 3.37 12.00 26.88
N GLU A 27 4.16 11.25 27.63
CA GLU A 27 5.63 11.42 27.69
C GLU A 27 6.31 11.10 26.36
N LEU A 28 5.83 10.09 25.61
CA LEU A 28 6.32 9.80 24.26
C LEU A 28 6.05 10.97 23.32
N ILE A 29 4.83 11.51 23.36
CA ILE A 29 4.41 12.63 22.51
C ILE A 29 5.24 13.89 22.85
N ALA A 30 5.43 14.18 24.15
CA ALA A 30 6.25 15.32 24.58
C ALA A 30 7.71 15.15 24.17
N ALA A 31 8.29 13.96 24.31
CA ALA A 31 9.65 13.67 23.89
C ALA A 31 9.82 13.78 22.36
N ALA A 32 8.86 13.28 21.57
CA ALA A 32 8.84 13.40 20.12
C ALA A 32 8.81 14.86 19.67
N LYS A 33 7.96 15.69 20.28
CA LYS A 33 7.91 17.14 20.01
C LYS A 33 9.23 17.84 20.37
N LYS A 34 9.90 17.40 21.43
CA LYS A 34 11.22 17.92 21.82
C LYS A 34 12.32 17.52 20.83
N GLU A 35 12.27 16.29 20.26
CA GLU A 35 13.17 15.87 19.18
C GLU A 35 12.94 16.69 17.92
N GLY A 36 11.70 17.08 17.62
CA GLY A 36 11.31 18.05 16.60
C GLY A 36 11.57 17.63 15.16
N ARG A 37 12.09 16.43 14.92
CA ARG A 37 12.40 15.92 13.59
C ARG A 37 12.47 14.40 13.58
N LEU A 38 12.32 13.81 12.37
CA LEU A 38 12.69 12.42 12.08
C LEU A 38 13.17 12.28 10.63
N VAL A 39 14.02 11.28 10.39
CA VAL A 39 14.49 10.90 9.05
C VAL A 39 13.77 9.62 8.62
N TYR A 40 13.01 9.72 7.55
CA TYR A 40 12.15 8.66 7.03
C TYR A 40 12.64 8.16 5.68
N TYR A 41 13.06 6.89 5.62
CA TYR A 41 13.49 6.22 4.39
C TYR A 41 12.36 5.37 3.84
N THR A 42 11.98 5.58 2.58
CA THR A 42 10.86 4.86 1.94
C THR A 42 11.15 4.50 0.48
N ALA A 43 10.60 3.36 0.05
CA ALA A 43 10.57 2.97 -1.35
C ALA A 43 9.23 3.33 -2.04
N ASN A 44 8.26 3.86 -1.31
CA ASN A 44 6.96 4.25 -1.87
C ASN A 44 7.09 5.49 -2.77
N PHE A 45 6.02 5.84 -3.48
CA PHE A 45 5.98 7.01 -4.36
C PHE A 45 6.09 8.30 -3.57
N ALA A 46 6.95 9.22 -4.04
CA ALA A 46 7.25 10.45 -3.33
C ALA A 46 5.99 11.31 -3.09
N GLU A 47 5.15 11.42 -4.09
CA GLU A 47 3.91 12.21 -4.06
C GLU A 47 2.94 11.66 -2.99
N VAL A 48 2.81 10.33 -2.90
CA VAL A 48 1.97 9.67 -1.90
C VAL A 48 2.50 9.92 -0.49
N GLU A 49 3.80 9.74 -0.28
CA GLU A 49 4.40 9.94 1.04
C GLU A 49 4.44 11.42 1.47
N GLN A 50 4.52 12.35 0.53
CA GLN A 50 4.37 13.78 0.85
C GLN A 50 2.99 14.10 1.42
N GLU A 51 1.92 13.50 0.91
CA GLU A 51 0.57 13.68 1.49
C GLU A 51 0.45 13.03 2.87
N VAL A 52 1.07 11.85 3.09
CA VAL A 52 1.15 11.22 4.43
C VAL A 52 1.87 12.16 5.41
N ILE A 53 3.03 12.69 5.02
CA ILE A 53 3.81 13.62 5.85
C ILE A 53 3.01 14.89 6.14
N LYS A 54 2.33 15.45 5.16
CA LYS A 54 1.49 16.63 5.31
C LYS A 54 0.34 16.39 6.30
N ALA A 55 -0.32 15.23 6.22
CA ALA A 55 -1.38 14.86 7.15
C ALA A 55 -0.83 14.65 8.58
N PHE A 56 0.30 13.97 8.73
CA PHE A 56 0.99 13.82 10.00
C PHE A 56 1.37 15.19 10.59
N ASN A 57 1.96 16.09 9.79
CA ASN A 57 2.37 17.42 10.24
C ASN A 57 1.18 18.35 10.56
N LYS A 58 0.00 18.12 9.98
CA LYS A 58 -1.23 18.81 10.42
C LYS A 58 -1.58 18.46 11.87
N ARG A 59 -1.31 17.22 12.29
CA ARG A 59 -1.57 16.73 13.64
C ARG A 59 -0.43 17.07 14.61
N PHE A 60 0.82 17.01 14.13
CA PHE A 60 2.05 17.21 14.90
C PHE A 60 2.97 18.22 14.18
N PRO A 61 2.61 19.51 14.15
CA PRO A 61 3.34 20.53 13.39
C PRO A 61 4.76 20.81 13.93
N GLU A 62 5.05 20.39 15.15
CA GLU A 62 6.36 20.56 15.77
C GLU A 62 7.42 19.58 15.22
N ILE A 63 7.01 18.53 14.48
CA ILE A 63 7.90 17.47 14.03
C ILE A 63 8.15 17.58 12.52
N LYS A 64 9.35 17.95 12.13
CA LYS A 64 9.77 17.96 10.73
C LYS A 64 10.10 16.54 10.26
N VAL A 65 9.45 16.04 9.22
CA VAL A 65 9.78 14.76 8.59
C VAL A 65 10.71 15.00 7.40
N GLU A 66 11.91 14.45 7.46
CA GLU A 66 12.90 14.50 6.37
C GLU A 66 12.85 13.17 5.61
N MET A 67 12.19 13.20 4.44
CA MET A 67 12.03 12.00 3.63
C MET A 67 13.23 11.77 2.70
N VAL A 68 13.72 10.54 2.70
CA VAL A 68 14.66 10.03 1.71
C VAL A 68 13.97 8.91 0.94
N ARG A 69 13.69 9.17 -0.33
CA ARG A 69 13.06 8.22 -1.23
C ARG A 69 14.06 7.66 -2.22
N ALA A 70 14.09 6.34 -2.36
CA ALA A 70 14.82 5.66 -3.44
C ALA A 70 14.01 4.46 -3.95
N PRO A 71 14.20 4.02 -5.21
CA PRO A 71 13.63 2.76 -5.69
C PRO A 71 14.04 1.58 -4.81
N GLY A 72 13.19 0.56 -4.71
CA GLY A 72 13.29 -0.51 -3.73
C GLY A 72 14.67 -1.09 -3.51
N GLY A 73 15.30 -1.66 -4.54
CA GLY A 73 16.65 -2.24 -4.41
C GLY A 73 17.73 -1.23 -4.03
N GLN A 74 17.63 0.01 -4.53
CA GLN A 74 18.58 1.09 -4.18
C GLN A 74 18.44 1.51 -2.72
N LEU A 75 17.20 1.59 -2.21
CA LEU A 75 16.96 1.90 -0.80
C LEU A 75 17.59 0.84 0.09
N ILE A 76 17.38 -0.44 -0.19
CA ILE A 76 17.92 -1.54 0.58
C ILE A 76 19.47 -1.53 0.55
N THR A 77 20.06 -1.30 -0.62
CA THR A 77 21.52 -1.18 -0.76
C THR A 77 22.05 -0.04 0.11
N ARG A 78 21.39 1.12 0.09
CA ARG A 78 21.74 2.26 0.92
C ARG A 78 21.65 1.92 2.40
N VAL A 79 20.54 1.34 2.86
CA VAL A 79 20.36 0.95 4.27
C VAL A 79 21.45 -0.03 4.71
N LYS A 80 21.75 -1.07 3.91
CA LYS A 80 22.81 -2.03 4.20
C LYS A 80 24.19 -1.38 4.28
N THR A 81 24.50 -0.50 3.34
CA THR A 81 25.81 0.20 3.29
C THR A 81 25.97 1.15 4.49
N GLU A 82 24.97 1.96 4.80
CA GLU A 82 24.99 2.89 5.93
C GLU A 82 25.07 2.12 7.26
N ALA A 83 24.32 1.02 7.40
CA ALA A 83 24.34 0.18 8.59
C ALA A 83 25.72 -0.49 8.80
N ALA A 84 26.31 -1.07 7.75
CA ALA A 84 27.63 -1.68 7.79
C ALA A 84 28.73 -0.66 8.19
N ALA A 85 28.56 0.60 7.80
CA ALA A 85 29.46 1.69 8.18
C ALA A 85 29.16 2.28 9.58
N GLY A 86 28.14 1.80 10.30
CA GLY A 86 27.69 2.37 11.57
C GLY A 86 27.10 3.79 11.43
N LYS A 87 26.61 4.15 10.24
CA LYS A 87 26.15 5.51 9.89
C LYS A 87 24.71 5.53 9.36
N LEU A 88 23.89 4.53 9.69
CA LEU A 88 22.49 4.53 9.29
C LEU A 88 21.79 5.76 9.83
N SER A 89 21.33 6.62 8.93
CA SER A 89 20.74 7.92 9.27
C SER A 89 19.22 7.86 9.43
N ALA A 90 18.58 6.77 8.96
CA ALA A 90 17.14 6.61 9.05
C ALA A 90 16.67 6.36 10.48
N ASP A 91 15.64 7.10 10.92
CA ASP A 91 14.89 6.81 12.15
C ASP A 91 13.77 5.78 11.87
N VAL A 92 13.15 5.87 10.69
CA VAL A 92 12.14 4.91 10.19
C VAL A 92 12.56 4.42 8.81
N VAL A 93 12.47 3.12 8.57
CA VAL A 93 12.59 2.52 7.24
C VAL A 93 11.31 1.77 6.91
N ASP A 94 10.86 1.91 5.67
CA ASP A 94 9.61 1.40 5.15
C ASP A 94 9.82 0.85 3.73
N HIS A 95 9.37 -0.39 3.48
CA HIS A 95 9.59 -1.05 2.20
C HIS A 95 8.50 -2.07 1.88
N SER A 96 8.15 -2.19 0.59
CA SER A 96 7.16 -3.15 0.10
C SER A 96 7.70 -4.56 -0.08
N ASP A 97 9.01 -4.73 -0.25
CA ASP A 97 9.62 -6.04 -0.42
C ASP A 97 9.87 -6.69 0.94
N ARG A 98 8.99 -7.61 1.28
CA ARG A 98 9.01 -8.32 2.57
C ARG A 98 10.25 -9.20 2.71
N ALA A 99 10.75 -9.78 1.62
CA ALA A 99 11.95 -10.61 1.62
C ALA A 99 13.18 -9.80 2.00
N LEU A 100 13.39 -8.66 1.31
CA LEU A 100 14.50 -7.76 1.59
C LEU A 100 14.44 -7.19 3.01
N MET A 101 13.25 -6.92 3.54
CA MET A 101 13.09 -6.42 4.91
C MET A 101 13.34 -7.49 5.97
N THR A 102 13.12 -8.77 5.66
CA THR A 102 13.45 -9.88 6.55
C THR A 102 14.95 -9.94 6.83
N ASP A 103 15.79 -9.72 5.83
CA ASP A 103 17.26 -9.65 5.98
C ASP A 103 17.71 -8.50 6.89
N LEU A 104 16.88 -7.47 7.05
CA LEU A 104 17.20 -6.27 7.81
C LEU A 104 16.59 -6.25 9.21
N VAL A 105 15.85 -7.28 9.63
CA VAL A 105 15.12 -7.29 10.93
C VAL A 105 16.03 -6.96 12.12
N GLY A 106 17.32 -7.35 12.09
CA GLY A 106 18.30 -7.04 13.12
C GLY A 106 18.60 -5.53 13.29
N LEU A 107 18.26 -4.70 12.30
CA LEU A 107 18.48 -3.26 12.34
C LEU A 107 17.36 -2.49 13.05
N PHE A 108 16.27 -3.15 13.43
CA PHE A 108 15.10 -2.49 14.01
C PHE A 108 14.94 -2.74 15.49
N GLN A 109 14.36 -1.78 16.19
CA GLN A 109 14.03 -1.87 17.60
C GLN A 109 12.89 -2.87 17.83
N ASP A 110 12.89 -3.50 19.00
CA ASP A 110 11.68 -4.14 19.55
C ASP A 110 10.74 -3.03 20.01
N TYR A 111 9.71 -2.81 19.22
CA TYR A 111 8.71 -1.80 19.51
C TYR A 111 7.31 -2.27 19.15
N ALA A 112 6.40 -2.26 20.11
CA ALA A 112 4.99 -2.55 19.92
C ALA A 112 4.19 -1.24 19.93
N PRO A 113 3.63 -0.80 18.78
CA PRO A 113 2.72 0.34 18.73
C PRO A 113 1.47 0.12 19.58
N PRO A 114 0.84 1.16 20.12
CA PRO A 114 -0.37 1.04 20.97
C PRO A 114 -1.50 0.26 20.30
N ASN A 115 -1.68 0.43 18.99
CA ASN A 115 -2.72 -0.24 18.20
C ASN A 115 -2.24 -1.56 17.56
N GLY A 116 -1.04 -2.03 17.89
CA GLY A 116 -0.43 -3.22 17.25
C GLY A 116 -1.27 -4.50 17.37
N LYS A 117 -1.99 -4.69 18.50
CA LYS A 117 -2.89 -5.83 18.72
C LYS A 117 -4.07 -5.91 17.74
N ASP A 118 -4.42 -4.78 17.12
CA ASP A 118 -5.56 -4.65 16.22
C ASP A 118 -5.19 -5.03 14.76
N TYR A 119 -3.90 -5.31 14.50
CA TYR A 119 -3.40 -5.72 13.20
C TYR A 119 -3.43 -7.24 13.02
N LEU A 120 -3.57 -7.67 11.77
CA LEU A 120 -3.54 -9.07 11.36
C LEU A 120 -2.11 -9.63 11.49
N PRO A 121 -1.87 -10.72 12.26
CA PRO A 121 -0.54 -11.29 12.42
C PRO A 121 0.12 -11.70 11.11
N GLU A 122 -0.65 -12.22 10.15
CA GLU A 122 -0.18 -12.64 8.83
C GLU A 122 0.30 -11.49 7.95
N ALA A 123 -0.08 -10.25 8.27
CA ALA A 123 0.43 -9.05 7.61
C ALA A 123 1.83 -8.67 8.09
N MET A 124 2.27 -9.23 9.21
CA MET A 124 3.59 -8.97 9.79
C MET A 124 4.60 -10.03 9.35
N ILE A 125 5.86 -9.61 9.17
CA ILE A 125 6.98 -10.54 8.92
C ILE A 125 7.88 -10.67 10.15
N SER A 126 7.72 -9.78 11.12
CA SER A 126 8.48 -9.74 12.36
C SER A 126 7.75 -8.85 13.36
N PRO A 127 7.86 -9.10 14.68
CA PRO A 127 7.32 -8.20 15.70
C PRO A 127 7.96 -6.80 15.74
N LYS A 128 9.05 -6.59 14.98
CA LYS A 128 9.74 -5.30 14.84
C LYS A 128 9.28 -4.49 13.61
N LEU A 129 8.53 -5.11 12.70
CA LEU A 129 8.14 -4.55 11.41
C LEU A 129 6.62 -4.55 11.25
N TRP A 130 6.05 -3.37 11.17
CA TRP A 130 4.61 -3.15 11.20
C TRP A 130 4.03 -2.83 9.82
N PRO A 131 2.83 -3.32 9.49
CA PRO A 131 2.20 -3.09 8.20
C PRO A 131 1.56 -1.69 8.15
N ARG A 132 2.40 -0.64 8.05
CA ARG A 132 1.97 0.77 8.07
C ARG A 132 0.95 1.10 6.98
N VAL A 133 1.15 0.55 5.81
CA VAL A 133 0.26 0.69 4.65
C VAL A 133 0.11 -0.66 3.97
N THR A 134 -1.06 -0.92 3.44
CA THR A 134 -1.33 -2.12 2.65
C THR A 134 -1.75 -1.68 1.25
N LEU A 135 -0.97 -2.07 0.26
CA LEU A 135 -1.30 -1.83 -1.14
C LEU A 135 -2.21 -2.94 -1.66
N VAL A 136 -3.16 -2.60 -2.51
CA VAL A 136 -4.10 -3.55 -3.10
C VAL A 136 -4.07 -3.45 -4.63
N TRP A 137 -4.00 -4.61 -5.27
CA TRP A 137 -4.10 -4.73 -6.71
C TRP A 137 -5.56 -4.77 -7.16
N SER A 138 -5.82 -4.11 -8.28
CA SER A 138 -7.12 -4.07 -8.96
C SER A 138 -6.93 -4.23 -10.45
N ILE A 139 -8.01 -4.46 -11.18
CA ILE A 139 -8.05 -4.30 -12.63
C ILE A 139 -8.41 -2.84 -12.91
N ALA A 140 -7.47 -2.09 -13.47
CA ALA A 140 -7.73 -0.71 -13.89
C ALA A 140 -8.08 -0.68 -15.37
N TYR A 141 -8.99 0.21 -15.77
CA TYR A 141 -9.38 0.37 -17.16
C TYR A 141 -9.73 1.83 -17.48
N ASN A 142 -9.57 2.18 -18.76
CA ASN A 142 -10.00 3.48 -19.29
C ASN A 142 -11.49 3.45 -19.61
N SER A 143 -12.32 4.14 -18.82
CA SER A 143 -13.77 4.14 -18.93
C SER A 143 -14.31 4.85 -20.18
N ALA A 144 -13.49 5.69 -20.82
CA ALA A 144 -13.85 6.28 -22.11
C ALA A 144 -13.79 5.25 -23.25
N LEU A 145 -12.90 4.26 -23.15
CA LEU A 145 -12.64 3.25 -24.16
C LEU A 145 -13.35 1.92 -23.88
N VAL A 146 -13.34 1.46 -22.63
CA VAL A 146 -13.94 0.20 -22.21
C VAL A 146 -15.41 0.43 -21.79
N LYS A 147 -16.33 0.07 -22.66
CA LYS A 147 -17.78 0.26 -22.41
C LYS A 147 -18.42 -0.83 -21.56
N LYS A 148 -17.80 -2.01 -21.49
CA LYS A 148 -18.21 -3.12 -20.62
C LYS A 148 -17.10 -3.35 -19.60
N PRO A 149 -17.29 -2.92 -18.32
CA PRO A 149 -16.29 -3.14 -17.29
C PRO A 149 -15.88 -4.60 -17.16
N PRO A 150 -14.61 -4.88 -16.80
CA PRO A 150 -14.18 -6.24 -16.51
C PRO A 150 -14.97 -6.80 -15.30
N LYS A 151 -15.14 -8.12 -15.27
CA LYS A 151 -15.86 -8.84 -14.19
C LYS A 151 -15.00 -9.90 -13.51
N SER A 152 -13.81 -10.12 -13.99
CA SER A 152 -12.91 -11.19 -13.59
C SER A 152 -11.47 -10.84 -13.99
N TRP A 153 -10.49 -11.33 -13.24
CA TRP A 153 -9.08 -11.32 -13.66
C TRP A 153 -8.90 -12.02 -15.01
N MET A 154 -9.72 -13.05 -15.30
CA MET A 154 -9.67 -13.77 -16.58
C MET A 154 -10.03 -12.88 -17.78
N ASP A 155 -10.66 -11.74 -17.58
CA ASP A 155 -10.95 -10.81 -18.67
C ASP A 155 -9.67 -10.24 -19.30
N LEU A 156 -8.57 -10.19 -18.54
CA LEU A 156 -7.24 -9.78 -19.04
C LEU A 156 -6.60 -10.83 -20.00
N THR A 157 -7.20 -12.00 -20.14
CA THR A 157 -6.71 -13.06 -21.04
C THR A 157 -7.54 -13.21 -22.32
N LYS A 158 -8.57 -12.37 -22.48
CA LYS A 158 -9.51 -12.51 -23.61
C LYS A 158 -8.89 -12.01 -24.92
N PRO A 159 -9.01 -12.77 -26.01
CA PRO A 159 -8.47 -12.39 -27.33
C PRO A 159 -8.99 -11.04 -27.86
N GLU A 160 -10.18 -10.61 -27.45
CA GLU A 160 -10.76 -9.33 -27.83
C GLU A 160 -9.92 -8.12 -27.38
N TYR A 161 -9.11 -8.29 -26.34
CA TYR A 161 -8.15 -7.30 -25.86
C TYR A 161 -6.71 -7.57 -26.33
N GLY A 162 -6.54 -8.36 -27.38
CA GLY A 162 -5.24 -8.59 -28.01
C GLY A 162 -4.65 -7.33 -28.63
N ASN A 163 -3.50 -7.48 -29.32
CA ASN A 163 -2.84 -6.39 -30.04
C ASN A 163 -2.46 -5.18 -29.16
N LYS A 164 -1.81 -5.45 -28.03
CA LYS A 164 -1.29 -4.41 -27.12
C LYS A 164 -2.34 -3.54 -26.45
N GLN A 165 -3.56 -4.02 -26.28
CA GLN A 165 -4.57 -3.31 -25.51
C GLN A 165 -4.45 -3.53 -23.99
N ILE A 166 -3.79 -4.60 -23.56
CA ILE A 166 -3.51 -4.89 -22.16
C ILE A 166 -2.14 -4.36 -21.78
N GLY A 167 -2.03 -3.67 -20.66
CA GLY A 167 -0.76 -3.36 -20.02
C GLY A 167 -0.40 -4.41 -18.97
N GLU A 168 0.90 -4.65 -18.79
CA GLU A 168 1.43 -5.60 -17.80
C GLU A 168 2.72 -5.07 -17.19
N VAL A 169 2.83 -5.11 -15.85
CA VAL A 169 4.08 -4.75 -15.16
C VAL A 169 4.95 -5.98 -15.04
N ILE A 170 6.20 -5.88 -15.50
CA ILE A 170 7.15 -6.99 -15.54
C ILE A 170 7.39 -7.60 -14.15
N ALA A 171 7.43 -8.95 -14.07
CA ALA A 171 7.69 -9.67 -12.82
C ALA A 171 9.00 -9.25 -12.11
N PRO A 172 10.12 -8.97 -12.83
CA PRO A 172 11.36 -8.48 -12.22
C PRO A 172 11.27 -7.15 -11.48
N SER A 173 10.16 -6.39 -11.59
CA SER A 173 9.95 -5.17 -10.79
C SER A 173 9.98 -5.43 -9.28
N GLY A 174 9.80 -6.68 -8.86
CA GLY A 174 9.87 -7.09 -7.46
C GLY A 174 8.74 -6.55 -6.58
N GLY A 175 8.90 -6.65 -5.28
CA GLY A 175 8.01 -6.07 -4.29
C GLY A 175 6.53 -6.44 -4.48
N THR A 176 5.69 -5.43 -4.66
CA THR A 176 4.24 -5.63 -4.85
C THR A 176 3.90 -6.42 -6.11
N THR A 177 4.65 -6.24 -7.19
CA THR A 177 4.42 -6.96 -8.46
C THR A 177 4.57 -8.45 -8.28
N TRP A 178 5.57 -8.88 -7.50
CA TRP A 178 5.77 -10.30 -7.20
C TRP A 178 4.56 -10.91 -6.49
N THR A 179 3.94 -10.19 -5.56
CA THR A 179 2.70 -10.63 -4.90
C THR A 179 1.59 -10.90 -5.91
N ARG A 180 1.40 -10.02 -6.89
CA ARG A 180 0.41 -10.21 -7.95
C ARG A 180 0.73 -11.39 -8.85
N VAL A 181 1.97 -11.52 -9.28
CA VAL A 181 2.44 -12.64 -10.12
C VAL A 181 2.19 -14.00 -9.44
N MET A 182 2.42 -14.09 -8.11
CA MET A 182 2.07 -15.28 -7.35
C MET A 182 0.56 -15.55 -7.33
N PHE A 183 -0.24 -14.50 -7.07
CA PHE A 183 -1.70 -14.60 -7.07
C PHE A 183 -2.22 -15.14 -8.41
N GLU A 184 -1.75 -14.60 -9.51
CA GLU A 184 -2.15 -15.02 -10.84
C GLU A 184 -1.99 -16.53 -11.04
N ARG A 185 -0.87 -17.10 -10.64
CA ARG A 185 -0.61 -18.51 -10.82
C ARG A 185 -1.31 -19.39 -9.79
N GLN A 186 -1.34 -18.96 -8.53
CA GLN A 186 -1.90 -19.77 -7.45
C GLN A 186 -3.43 -19.74 -7.38
N VAL A 187 -4.05 -18.66 -7.81
CA VAL A 187 -5.50 -18.45 -7.70
C VAL A 187 -6.22 -18.56 -9.05
N LEU A 188 -5.62 -17.98 -10.10
CA LEU A 188 -6.26 -17.94 -11.42
C LEU A 188 -5.91 -19.15 -12.29
N GLY A 189 -4.87 -19.90 -11.94
CA GLY A 189 -4.47 -21.14 -12.59
C GLY A 189 -3.08 -21.13 -13.19
N GLU A 190 -2.49 -22.30 -13.32
CA GLU A 190 -1.11 -22.47 -13.80
C GLU A 190 -0.88 -21.95 -15.22
N ASP A 191 -1.92 -21.93 -16.05
CA ASP A 191 -1.90 -21.50 -17.43
C ASP A 191 -2.28 -20.02 -17.63
N TYR A 192 -2.53 -19.27 -16.54
CA TYR A 192 -2.94 -17.86 -16.63
C TYR A 192 -1.91 -17.01 -17.38
N TRP A 193 -0.63 -17.15 -17.06
CA TRP A 193 0.42 -16.35 -17.70
C TRP A 193 0.52 -16.63 -19.20
N GLN A 194 0.37 -17.89 -19.63
CA GLN A 194 0.36 -18.25 -21.04
C GLN A 194 -0.83 -17.62 -21.78
N LYS A 195 -2.00 -17.69 -21.18
CA LYS A 195 -3.22 -17.08 -21.72
C LYS A 195 -3.11 -15.57 -21.85
N GLN A 196 -2.58 -14.92 -20.80
CA GLN A 196 -2.43 -13.47 -20.79
C GLN A 196 -1.31 -13.03 -21.75
N ALA A 197 -0.18 -13.73 -21.81
CA ALA A 197 0.88 -13.46 -22.76
C ALA A 197 0.42 -13.60 -24.23
N ALA A 198 -0.54 -14.51 -24.51
CA ALA A 198 -1.11 -14.68 -25.84
C ALA A 198 -1.90 -13.44 -26.33
N THR A 199 -2.33 -12.55 -25.44
CA THR A 199 -2.92 -11.25 -25.81
C THR A 199 -1.89 -10.24 -26.31
N ASN A 200 -0.59 -10.57 -26.25
CA ASN A 200 0.52 -9.68 -26.63
C ASN A 200 0.48 -8.34 -25.85
N PRO A 201 0.53 -8.37 -24.51
CA PRO A 201 0.43 -7.17 -23.67
C PRO A 201 1.62 -6.24 -23.86
N VAL A 202 1.42 -4.94 -23.57
CA VAL A 202 2.50 -3.97 -23.47
C VAL A 202 3.17 -4.13 -22.10
N LEU A 203 4.47 -4.42 -22.10
CA LEU A 203 5.23 -4.62 -20.87
C LEU A 203 5.80 -3.30 -20.34
N TYR A 204 5.60 -3.02 -19.07
CA TYR A 204 6.04 -1.81 -18.38
C TYR A 204 7.01 -2.12 -17.24
N PRO A 205 8.02 -1.27 -17.02
CA PRO A 205 8.95 -1.46 -15.89
C PRO A 205 8.34 -1.20 -14.52
N SER A 206 7.21 -0.48 -14.47
CA SER A 206 6.49 -0.18 -13.22
C SER A 206 5.06 0.29 -13.48
N GLY A 207 4.24 0.39 -12.42
CA GLY A 207 2.86 0.83 -12.53
C GLY A 207 2.67 2.30 -12.94
N ALA A 208 3.61 3.19 -12.65
CA ALA A 208 3.46 4.62 -12.98
C ALA A 208 3.40 4.86 -14.51
N PRO A 209 4.39 4.46 -15.33
CA PRO A 209 4.30 4.62 -16.77
C PRO A 209 3.13 3.83 -17.38
N MET A 210 2.77 2.68 -16.81
CA MET A 210 1.59 1.93 -17.26
C MET A 210 0.31 2.71 -17.04
N SER A 211 0.16 3.35 -15.87
CA SER A 211 -1.03 4.16 -15.58
C SER A 211 -1.13 5.39 -16.47
N ASP A 212 0.01 6.00 -16.83
CA ASP A 212 0.06 7.13 -17.77
C ASP A 212 -0.41 6.71 -19.17
N SER A 213 0.06 5.56 -19.66
CA SER A 213 -0.39 4.99 -20.91
C SER A 213 -1.88 4.66 -20.92
N LEU A 214 -2.41 4.18 -19.76
CA LEU A 214 -3.84 3.91 -19.59
C LEU A 214 -4.66 5.20 -19.65
N VAL A 215 -4.19 6.30 -19.01
CA VAL A 215 -4.84 7.62 -19.10
C VAL A 215 -4.89 8.12 -20.55
N ARG A 216 -3.79 7.99 -21.29
CA ARG A 216 -3.70 8.41 -22.70
C ARG A 216 -4.46 7.48 -23.67
N GLY A 217 -4.94 6.33 -23.20
CA GLY A 217 -5.64 5.35 -24.05
C GLY A 217 -4.72 4.55 -24.98
N GLU A 218 -3.44 4.48 -24.72
CA GLU A 218 -2.47 3.65 -25.43
C GLU A 218 -2.67 2.16 -25.13
N ILE A 219 -3.16 1.87 -23.94
CA ILE A 219 -3.72 0.60 -23.48
C ILE A 219 -5.12 0.84 -22.91
N VAL A 220 -5.94 -0.18 -22.84
CA VAL A 220 -7.33 -0.01 -22.38
C VAL A 220 -7.57 -0.53 -20.98
N MET A 221 -6.80 -1.54 -20.52
CA MET A 221 -6.89 -2.07 -19.16
C MET A 221 -5.61 -2.81 -18.75
N GLY A 222 -5.52 -3.16 -17.48
CA GLY A 222 -4.48 -4.02 -16.93
C GLY A 222 -4.44 -4.01 -15.40
N PRO A 223 -3.62 -4.88 -14.80
CA PRO A 223 -3.46 -4.92 -13.36
C PRO A 223 -2.66 -3.71 -12.86
N LEU A 224 -3.26 -2.92 -11.98
CA LEU A 224 -2.59 -1.79 -11.32
C LEU A 224 -2.92 -1.74 -9.83
N LEU A 225 -1.98 -1.23 -9.07
CA LEU A 225 -2.21 -0.87 -7.68
C LEU A 225 -3.23 0.28 -7.61
N TYR A 226 -4.21 0.14 -6.73
CA TYR A 226 -5.29 1.11 -6.60
C TYR A 226 -4.78 2.51 -6.22
N ASN A 227 -3.78 2.60 -5.35
CA ASN A 227 -3.16 3.86 -4.95
C ASN A 227 -2.41 4.61 -6.08
N ILE A 228 -2.16 3.97 -7.22
CA ILE A 228 -1.63 4.63 -8.43
C ILE A 228 -2.78 5.20 -9.28
N VAL A 229 -3.90 4.49 -9.32
CA VAL A 229 -5.06 4.83 -10.16
C VAL A 229 -5.93 5.88 -9.47
N TYR A 230 -6.18 5.71 -8.17
CA TYR A 230 -7.15 6.51 -7.42
C TYR A 230 -6.88 8.01 -7.45
N PRO A 231 -5.65 8.53 -7.21
CA PRO A 231 -5.39 9.95 -7.31
C PRO A 231 -5.70 10.50 -8.70
N LYS A 232 -5.29 9.80 -9.77
CA LYS A 232 -5.55 10.23 -11.15
C LYS A 232 -7.05 10.25 -11.48
N LYS A 233 -7.80 9.23 -11.01
CA LYS A 233 -9.28 9.21 -11.10
C LYS A 233 -9.88 10.41 -10.38
N LYS A 234 -9.42 10.71 -9.17
CA LYS A 234 -9.86 11.85 -8.36
C LYS A 234 -9.60 13.19 -9.06
N ASP A 235 -8.50 13.29 -9.82
CA ASP A 235 -8.14 14.44 -10.64
C ASP A 235 -8.86 14.48 -12.00
N GLY A 236 -9.83 13.59 -12.23
CA GLY A 236 -10.69 13.59 -13.42
C GLY A 236 -10.20 12.77 -14.60
N ALA A 237 -9.14 11.97 -14.46
CA ALA A 237 -8.75 11.04 -15.51
C ALA A 237 -9.87 10.00 -15.75
N PRO A 238 -10.10 9.55 -17.01
CA PRO A 238 -11.13 8.59 -17.34
C PRO A 238 -10.74 7.16 -16.93
N LEU A 239 -10.39 7.00 -15.67
CA LEU A 239 -9.96 5.73 -15.09
C LEU A 239 -11.00 5.20 -14.13
N GLU A 240 -11.20 3.89 -14.22
CA GLU A 240 -11.99 3.12 -13.27
C GLU A 240 -11.23 1.88 -12.83
N VAL A 241 -11.64 1.32 -11.70
CA VAL A 241 -11.10 0.08 -11.17
C VAL A 241 -12.20 -0.93 -10.91
N PHE A 242 -11.82 -2.20 -10.98
CA PHE A 242 -12.64 -3.32 -10.60
C PHE A 242 -11.87 -4.25 -9.67
N PHE A 243 -12.45 -4.55 -8.53
CA PHE A 243 -11.96 -5.57 -7.61
C PHE A 243 -12.71 -6.87 -7.87
N ALA A 244 -12.01 -7.83 -8.45
CA ALA A 244 -12.62 -9.06 -8.91
C ALA A 244 -12.91 -10.06 -7.76
N PRO A 245 -13.99 -10.88 -7.89
CA PRO A 245 -14.39 -11.81 -6.83
C PRO A 245 -13.41 -12.95 -6.59
N GLU A 246 -12.53 -13.27 -7.54
CA GLU A 246 -11.45 -14.25 -7.37
C GLU A 246 -10.48 -13.83 -6.26
N GLY A 247 -10.36 -12.53 -6.01
CA GLY A 247 -9.58 -11.95 -4.94
C GLY A 247 -8.81 -10.70 -5.36
N ALA A 248 -8.35 -9.98 -4.33
CA ALA A 248 -7.47 -8.84 -4.49
C ALA A 248 -6.12 -9.14 -3.81
N PRO A 249 -5.04 -9.32 -4.57
CA PRO A 249 -3.72 -9.48 -3.98
C PRO A 249 -3.31 -8.20 -3.25
N VAL A 250 -2.80 -8.36 -2.02
CA VAL A 250 -2.38 -7.25 -1.19
C VAL A 250 -0.92 -7.38 -0.78
N ASN A 251 -0.29 -6.25 -0.56
CA ASN A 251 1.08 -6.19 -0.09
C ASN A 251 1.19 -5.21 1.09
N PRO A 252 1.21 -5.72 2.33
CA PRO A 252 1.55 -4.92 3.49
C PRO A 252 3.02 -4.51 3.44
N TYR A 253 3.29 -3.22 3.62
CA TYR A 253 4.64 -2.73 3.80
C TYR A 253 5.20 -3.20 5.14
N ALA A 254 6.50 -3.38 5.19
CA ALA A 254 7.21 -3.65 6.42
C ALA A 254 7.90 -2.34 6.87
N SER A 255 7.42 -1.77 7.97
CA SER A 255 7.87 -0.47 8.49
C SER A 255 8.38 -0.62 9.91
N GLY A 256 9.54 -0.09 10.22
CA GLY A 256 10.13 -0.20 11.56
C GLY A 256 10.96 1.00 11.97
N VAL A 257 11.10 1.18 13.29
CA VAL A 257 12.00 2.16 13.90
C VAL A 257 13.40 1.53 14.00
N THR A 258 14.42 2.19 13.48
CA THR A 258 15.78 1.63 13.51
C THR A 258 16.36 1.61 14.93
N SER A 259 17.22 0.64 15.22
CA SER A 259 17.90 0.53 16.52
C SER A 259 18.88 1.68 16.78
N THR A 260 19.34 2.36 15.72
CA THR A 260 20.26 3.51 15.75
C THR A 260 19.56 4.85 15.55
N ALA A 261 18.21 4.88 15.63
CA ALA A 261 17.42 6.09 15.46
C ALA A 261 17.92 7.21 16.38
N LYS A 262 18.19 8.37 15.80
CA LYS A 262 18.60 9.57 16.54
C LYS A 262 17.40 10.28 17.16
N ASN A 263 16.23 10.10 16.57
CA ASN A 263 14.95 10.68 17.02
C ASN A 263 13.91 9.56 17.25
N PRO A 264 14.17 8.65 18.22
CA PRO A 264 13.37 7.43 18.37
C PRO A 264 11.93 7.71 18.81
N ASN A 265 11.68 8.81 19.55
CA ASN A 265 10.33 9.14 20.00
C ASN A 265 9.51 9.74 18.86
N ALA A 266 10.08 10.60 18.03
CA ALA A 266 9.43 11.13 16.84
C ALA A 266 9.14 10.01 15.82
N ALA A 267 10.06 9.06 15.65
CA ALA A 267 9.90 7.88 14.81
C ALA A 267 8.75 6.99 15.29
N LYS A 268 8.69 6.70 16.59
CA LYS A 268 7.59 5.93 17.21
C LYS A 268 6.26 6.64 17.06
N LEU A 269 6.21 7.96 17.29
CA LEU A 269 5.00 8.75 17.16
C LEU A 269 4.49 8.77 15.71
N PHE A 270 5.38 8.90 14.73
CA PHE A 270 5.03 8.82 13.31
C PHE A 270 4.45 7.46 12.96
N LEU A 271 5.09 6.38 13.39
CA LEU A 271 4.59 5.02 13.16
C LEU A 271 3.24 4.79 13.86
N ASN A 272 3.07 5.26 15.11
CA ASN A 272 1.81 5.16 15.85
C ASN A 272 0.67 5.89 15.16
N TRP A 273 0.91 7.10 14.66
CA TRP A 273 -0.08 7.84 13.89
C TRP A 273 -0.44 7.10 12.58
N CYS A 274 0.55 6.63 11.85
CA CYS A 274 0.30 5.84 10.64
C CYS A 274 -0.53 4.57 10.92
N LEU A 275 -0.34 3.95 12.10
CA LEU A 275 -1.06 2.73 12.51
C LEU A 275 -2.35 3.00 13.28
N SER A 276 -2.71 4.26 13.54
CA SER A 276 -3.97 4.64 14.17
C SER A 276 -5.15 4.59 13.22
N GLU A 277 -6.37 4.64 13.77
CA GLU A 277 -7.58 4.74 12.96
C GLU A 277 -7.59 6.01 12.12
N GLU A 278 -7.11 7.15 12.67
CA GLU A 278 -6.98 8.42 11.96
C GLU A 278 -6.07 8.28 10.73
N GLY A 279 -4.85 7.76 10.94
CA GLY A 279 -3.86 7.59 9.87
C GLY A 279 -4.32 6.58 8.81
N GLN A 280 -4.89 5.44 9.22
CA GLN A 280 -5.41 4.43 8.30
C GLN A 280 -6.60 4.96 7.49
N THR A 281 -7.54 5.67 8.14
CA THR A 281 -8.68 6.30 7.45
C THR A 281 -8.20 7.31 6.40
N PHE A 282 -7.21 8.13 6.74
CA PHE A 282 -6.60 9.07 5.79
C PHE A 282 -5.99 8.32 4.59
N MET A 283 -5.15 7.33 4.84
CA MET A 283 -4.47 6.60 3.76
C MET A 283 -5.44 5.84 2.86
N ILE A 284 -6.55 5.34 3.40
CA ILE A 284 -7.58 4.67 2.58
C ILE A 284 -8.35 5.68 1.73
N LYS A 285 -8.89 6.74 2.35
CA LYS A 285 -9.79 7.70 1.68
C LYS A 285 -9.08 8.63 0.72
N GLU A 286 -7.87 9.05 1.05
CA GLU A 286 -7.17 10.07 0.28
C GLU A 286 -6.15 9.48 -0.69
N LEU A 287 -5.57 8.31 -0.35
CA LEU A 287 -4.47 7.73 -1.12
C LEU A 287 -4.82 6.39 -1.78
N GLY A 288 -6.03 5.86 -1.59
CA GLY A 288 -6.45 4.61 -2.22
C GLY A 288 -5.70 3.38 -1.71
N ASN A 289 -5.32 3.37 -0.44
CA ASN A 289 -4.71 2.21 0.19
C ASN A 289 -5.78 1.26 0.77
N LEU A 290 -5.35 0.09 1.22
CA LEU A 290 -6.08 -0.80 2.09
C LEU A 290 -5.39 -0.81 3.46
N THR A 291 -5.98 -1.47 4.43
CA THR A 291 -5.39 -1.65 5.77
C THR A 291 -5.17 -3.12 6.10
N SER A 292 -4.24 -3.39 7.01
CA SER A 292 -4.07 -4.69 7.66
C SER A 292 -4.69 -4.74 9.06
N LEU A 293 -5.52 -3.76 9.42
CA LEU A 293 -6.35 -3.84 10.64
C LEU A 293 -7.37 -4.98 10.52
N ARG A 294 -7.63 -5.69 11.62
CA ARG A 294 -8.69 -6.72 11.71
C ARG A 294 -10.07 -6.15 11.38
N GLN A 295 -10.29 -4.90 11.77
CA GLN A 295 -11.50 -4.14 11.46
C GLN A 295 -11.07 -2.85 10.76
N ALA A 296 -11.26 -2.81 9.44
CA ALA A 296 -10.97 -1.60 8.68
C ALA A 296 -11.97 -0.50 9.06
N PRO A 297 -11.52 0.73 9.32
CA PRO A 297 -12.42 1.85 9.64
C PRO A 297 -13.28 2.24 8.44
N VAL A 298 -12.74 2.06 7.25
CA VAL A 298 -13.38 2.30 5.95
C VAL A 298 -12.77 1.37 4.92
N TYR A 299 -13.37 1.29 3.73
CA TYR A 299 -12.82 0.56 2.59
C TYR A 299 -12.60 1.50 1.41
N PRO A 300 -11.68 1.18 0.49
CA PRO A 300 -11.53 1.89 -0.77
C PRO A 300 -12.84 1.89 -1.57
N GLU A 301 -13.05 2.93 -2.37
CA GLU A 301 -14.20 2.99 -3.28
C GLU A 301 -14.23 1.77 -4.20
N GLY A 302 -15.39 1.13 -4.29
CA GLY A 302 -15.58 -0.09 -5.10
C GLY A 302 -15.08 -1.39 -4.46
N PHE A 303 -14.48 -1.35 -3.26
CA PHE A 303 -14.05 -2.54 -2.54
C PHE A 303 -15.16 -3.00 -1.57
N ASP A 304 -15.85 -4.10 -1.92
CA ASP A 304 -16.81 -4.74 -1.01
C ASP A 304 -16.16 -5.96 -0.32
N PRO A 305 -15.86 -5.90 0.99
CA PRO A 305 -15.22 -7.00 1.71
C PRO A 305 -16.08 -8.26 1.84
N LYS A 306 -17.39 -8.19 1.50
CA LYS A 306 -18.27 -9.36 1.45
C LYS A 306 -18.10 -10.15 0.16
N VAL A 307 -17.61 -9.51 -0.89
CA VAL A 307 -17.45 -10.08 -2.24
C VAL A 307 -15.97 -10.31 -2.55
N VAL A 308 -15.13 -9.31 -2.28
CA VAL A 308 -13.71 -9.32 -2.64
C VAL A 308 -12.90 -9.90 -1.49
N LYS A 309 -12.26 -11.03 -1.73
CA LYS A 309 -11.36 -11.65 -0.75
C LYS A 309 -9.97 -11.04 -0.87
N VAL A 310 -9.44 -10.57 0.23
CA VAL A 310 -8.03 -10.19 0.32
C VAL A 310 -7.17 -11.45 0.20
N TRP A 311 -6.18 -11.42 -0.68
CA TRP A 311 -5.23 -12.50 -0.84
C TRP A 311 -3.81 -12.04 -0.46
N LEU A 312 -3.20 -12.77 0.46
CA LEU A 312 -1.82 -12.56 0.90
C LEU A 312 -1.04 -13.86 0.66
N PRO A 313 0.14 -13.81 0.01
CA PRO A 313 0.92 -15.02 -0.24
C PRO A 313 1.42 -15.64 1.05
N ASN A 314 1.56 -16.98 1.06
CA ASN A 314 2.36 -17.64 2.08
C ASN A 314 3.81 -17.16 1.97
N PHE A 315 4.38 -16.69 3.09
CA PHE A 315 5.66 -15.97 3.07
C PHE A 315 6.84 -16.90 2.74
N ASP A 316 6.83 -18.14 3.18
CA ASP A 316 7.89 -19.10 2.84
C ASP A 316 7.89 -19.41 1.35
N GLN A 317 6.70 -19.56 0.75
CA GLN A 317 6.57 -19.73 -0.70
C GLN A 317 6.98 -18.47 -1.46
N TYR A 318 6.66 -17.29 -0.93
CA TYR A 318 7.07 -16.00 -1.49
C TYR A 318 8.59 -15.94 -1.69
N LEU A 319 9.36 -16.36 -0.70
CA LEU A 319 10.82 -16.41 -0.78
C LEU A 319 11.30 -17.52 -1.74
N LYS A 320 10.78 -18.71 -1.58
CA LYS A 320 11.26 -19.93 -2.27
C LYS A 320 11.02 -19.89 -3.78
N LEU A 321 9.88 -19.35 -4.22
CA LEU A 321 9.45 -19.41 -5.62
C LEU A 321 9.93 -18.23 -6.47
N HIS A 322 10.43 -17.16 -5.85
CA HIS A 322 10.71 -15.91 -6.54
C HIS A 322 11.61 -16.08 -7.77
N ALA A 323 12.82 -16.63 -7.61
CA ALA A 323 13.78 -16.71 -8.70
C ALA A 323 13.28 -17.56 -9.87
N SER A 324 12.79 -18.77 -9.60
CA SER A 324 12.34 -19.71 -10.62
C SER A 324 11.10 -19.22 -11.38
N TRP A 325 10.16 -18.61 -10.67
CA TRP A 325 8.92 -18.13 -11.29
C TRP A 325 9.10 -16.83 -12.06
N VAL A 326 10.01 -15.97 -11.63
CA VAL A 326 10.38 -14.78 -12.41
C VAL A 326 11.06 -15.17 -13.70
N GLU A 327 11.96 -16.16 -13.69
CA GLU A 327 12.61 -16.69 -14.90
C GLU A 327 11.57 -17.31 -15.85
N GLU A 328 10.65 -18.13 -15.34
CA GLU A 328 9.57 -18.73 -16.12
C GLU A 328 8.64 -17.66 -16.72
N TRP A 329 8.25 -16.66 -15.93
CA TRP A 329 7.44 -15.55 -16.39
C TRP A 329 8.14 -14.81 -17.53
N ASN A 330 9.42 -14.46 -17.37
CA ASN A 330 10.22 -13.80 -18.41
C ASN A 330 10.22 -14.59 -19.72
N LYS A 331 10.36 -15.92 -19.64
CA LYS A 331 10.33 -16.81 -20.81
C LYS A 331 8.97 -16.80 -21.49
N ILE A 332 7.88 -16.87 -20.72
CA ILE A 332 6.50 -16.89 -21.25
C ILE A 332 6.15 -15.55 -21.94
N TYR A 333 6.54 -14.42 -21.35
CA TYR A 333 6.25 -13.09 -21.91
C TYR A 333 7.33 -12.61 -22.90
N GLY A 334 8.36 -13.40 -23.16
CA GLY A 334 9.45 -13.01 -24.06
C GLY A 334 10.28 -11.83 -23.56
N TYR A 335 10.24 -11.55 -22.23
CA TYR A 335 10.98 -10.45 -21.64
C TYR A 335 12.46 -10.81 -21.48
N ARG A 336 13.34 -9.94 -21.99
CA ARG A 336 14.79 -10.03 -21.83
C ARG A 336 15.28 -8.85 -21.02
N GLN A 337 16.02 -9.14 -19.96
CA GLN A 337 16.69 -8.12 -19.14
C GLN A 337 17.84 -7.47 -19.88
#